data_515c04413a7fde3c6dd26cd1955bc928
#
_entry.id   515c04413a7fde3c6dd26cd1955bc928
#
_cell.length_a   1.000
_cell.length_b   1.000
_cell.length_c   1.000
_cell.angle_alpha   90.00
_cell.angle_beta   90.00
_cell.angle_gamma   90.00
#
_symmetry.space_group_name_H-M   'P 1'
#
loop_
_entity.id
_entity.type
_entity.pdbx_description
1 polymer ?
#
loop_
_entity_poly.entity_id
_entity_poly.type
_entity_poly.pdbx_seq_one_letter_code
_entity_poly.pdbx_strand_id
1 'polypeptide(L)'
;MYMELVNCSEPYWEFVRELRMDERVIDGFLQTHPITKEQQEKYMSGNSQYYRVALVDGKPAGYVGVIEDDIRVCTHPDFQGMGVGKFMINECMNIWPTAYAKVKHGNEASSKLFLSCGFEMSGTDDKFLYYRKEKKMVSLKSSIIQKGRYVSQILHFVGGEKRTFNNVDTHSIKQGQFTKFETKDGRLVMVNDKNVLCIEIITEENN
;
A
#
# COMPACT_ATOMS: atom_id res chain seq x y z
N MET A 1 2.69 4.81 22.93
CA MET A 1 2.30 5.52 21.67
C MET A 1 1.44 4.56 20.84
N TYR A 2 0.18 4.84 20.71
CA TYR A 2 -0.77 4.10 19.89
C TYR A 2 -1.00 4.84 18.58
N MET A 3 -0.94 4.12 17.45
CA MET A 3 -1.16 4.69 16.13
C MET A 3 -2.35 4.00 15.47
N GLU A 4 -3.21 4.77 14.82
CA GLU A 4 -4.32 4.25 14.02
C GLU A 4 -4.50 5.06 12.73
N LEU A 5 -5.06 4.43 11.71
CA LEU A 5 -5.40 5.06 10.44
C LEU A 5 -6.92 5.11 10.28
N VAL A 6 -7.47 6.30 10.24
CA VAL A 6 -8.92 6.55 10.14
C VAL A 6 -9.30 7.14 8.78
N ASN A 7 -10.58 7.02 8.42
CA ASN A 7 -11.09 7.68 7.22
C ASN A 7 -10.93 9.20 7.32
N CYS A 8 -10.54 9.84 6.22
CA CYS A 8 -10.43 11.30 6.15
C CYS A 8 -11.82 11.92 5.99
N SER A 9 -12.65 11.85 7.05
CA SER A 9 -13.96 12.47 7.12
C SER A 9 -13.86 14.00 7.31
N GLU A 10 -15.00 14.69 7.15
CA GLU A 10 -15.08 16.15 7.17
C GLU A 10 -14.34 16.84 8.34
N PRO A 11 -14.40 16.33 9.59
CA PRO A 11 -13.67 16.95 10.71
C PRO A 11 -12.14 17.03 10.51
N TYR A 12 -11.58 16.21 9.62
CA TYR A 12 -10.12 16.20 9.35
C TYR A 12 -9.71 17.02 8.13
N TRP A 13 -10.65 17.55 7.34
CA TRP A 13 -10.29 18.25 6.10
C TRP A 13 -9.49 19.53 6.36
N GLU A 14 -9.86 20.25 7.42
CA GLU A 14 -9.11 21.46 7.81
C GLU A 14 -7.69 21.12 8.27
N PHE A 15 -7.51 20.07 9.08
CA PHE A 15 -6.20 19.57 9.46
C PHE A 15 -5.32 19.27 8.23
N VAL A 16 -5.88 18.59 7.22
CA VAL A 16 -5.14 18.30 5.97
C VAL A 16 -4.76 19.58 5.24
N ARG A 17 -5.66 20.59 5.19
CA ARG A 17 -5.39 21.89 4.57
C ARG A 17 -4.27 22.62 5.30
N GLU A 18 -4.37 22.77 6.62
CA GLU A 18 -3.38 23.45 7.45
C GLU A 18 -2.01 22.78 7.32
N LEU A 19 -1.96 21.46 7.38
CA LEU A 19 -0.71 20.70 7.24
C LEU A 19 -0.06 20.92 5.86
N ARG A 20 -0.86 21.03 4.79
CA ARG A 20 -0.35 21.32 3.45
C ARG A 20 0.18 22.75 3.29
N MET A 21 -0.20 23.66 4.16
CA MET A 21 0.23 25.07 4.17
C MET A 21 1.27 25.35 5.25
N ASP A 22 1.61 24.36 6.08
CA ASP A 22 2.64 24.53 7.12
C ASP A 22 4.01 24.77 6.47
N GLU A 23 4.62 25.90 6.77
CA GLU A 23 5.90 26.34 6.22
C GLU A 23 7.04 25.32 6.42
N ARG A 24 6.93 24.48 7.45
CA ARG A 24 7.93 23.45 7.78
C ARG A 24 7.90 22.25 6.82
N VAL A 25 6.83 22.09 6.01
CA VAL A 25 6.65 20.94 5.10
C VAL A 25 6.22 21.32 3.69
N ILE A 26 5.84 22.58 3.46
CA ILE A 26 5.27 23.06 2.18
C ILE A 26 6.20 22.78 0.99
N ASP A 27 7.49 22.88 1.15
CA ASP A 27 8.49 22.66 0.09
C ASP A 27 8.52 21.22 -0.41
N GLY A 28 8.02 20.27 0.37
CA GLY A 28 7.89 18.86 0.00
C GLY A 28 6.76 18.59 -0.98
N PHE A 29 5.80 19.50 -1.13
CA PHE A 29 4.64 19.30 -2.01
C PHE A 29 4.92 19.69 -3.45
N LEU A 30 4.16 19.06 -4.37
CA LEU A 30 4.21 19.38 -5.80
C LEU A 30 3.58 20.74 -6.11
N GLN A 31 2.58 21.12 -5.33
CA GLN A 31 1.87 22.39 -5.42
C GLN A 31 1.97 23.11 -4.07
N THR A 32 2.51 24.31 -4.09
CA THR A 32 2.77 25.14 -2.91
C THR A 32 1.88 26.38 -2.84
N HIS A 33 0.85 26.46 -3.71
CA HIS A 33 -0.08 27.60 -3.67
C HIS A 33 -0.99 27.53 -2.44
N PRO A 34 -1.33 28.70 -1.87
CA PRO A 34 -2.30 28.77 -0.78
C PRO A 34 -3.62 28.08 -1.15
N ILE A 35 -4.16 27.32 -0.22
CA ILE A 35 -5.42 26.58 -0.40
C ILE A 35 -6.46 27.24 0.50
N THR A 36 -7.53 27.79 -0.07
CA THR A 36 -8.64 28.32 0.73
C THR A 36 -9.47 27.20 1.34
N LYS A 37 -10.24 27.52 2.38
CA LYS A 37 -11.11 26.56 3.03
C LYS A 37 -12.14 25.98 2.05
N GLU A 38 -12.75 26.83 1.24
CA GLU A 38 -13.74 26.46 0.22
C GLU A 38 -13.13 25.53 -0.84
N GLN A 39 -11.90 25.80 -1.26
CA GLN A 39 -11.17 24.94 -2.19
C GLN A 39 -10.92 23.56 -1.60
N GLN A 40 -10.52 23.51 -0.33
CA GLN A 40 -10.30 22.25 0.39
C GLN A 40 -11.60 21.45 0.54
N GLU A 41 -12.67 22.09 0.99
CA GLU A 41 -13.98 21.47 1.14
C GLU A 41 -14.51 20.90 -0.19
N LYS A 42 -14.43 21.70 -1.25
CA LYS A 42 -14.81 21.27 -2.60
C LYS A 42 -13.99 20.08 -3.10
N TYR A 43 -12.67 20.09 -2.86
CA TYR A 43 -11.80 19.00 -3.26
C TYR A 43 -12.08 17.72 -2.44
N MET A 44 -12.17 17.84 -1.12
CA MET A 44 -12.33 16.69 -0.23
C MET A 44 -13.71 16.07 -0.31
N SER A 45 -14.76 16.83 -0.64
CA SER A 45 -16.11 16.29 -0.86
C SER A 45 -16.16 15.21 -1.95
N GLY A 46 -15.30 15.32 -2.97
CA GLY A 46 -15.19 14.33 -4.05
C GLY A 46 -14.06 13.30 -3.89
N ASN A 47 -13.07 13.56 -3.00
CA ASN A 47 -11.84 12.79 -2.96
C ASN A 47 -11.50 12.19 -1.58
N SER A 48 -12.26 12.50 -0.53
CA SER A 48 -11.94 12.06 0.85
C SER A 48 -11.85 10.55 1.02
N GLN A 49 -12.59 9.77 0.21
CA GLN A 49 -12.53 8.30 0.20
C GLN A 49 -11.13 7.76 -0.15
N TYR A 50 -10.33 8.52 -0.88
CA TYR A 50 -8.96 8.18 -1.26
C TYR A 50 -7.92 8.59 -0.23
N TYR A 51 -8.34 9.18 0.90
CA TYR A 51 -7.46 9.68 1.96
C TYR A 51 -7.72 9.00 3.29
N ARG A 52 -6.66 8.92 4.10
CA ARG A 52 -6.69 8.48 5.50
C ARG A 52 -5.92 9.47 6.34
N VAL A 53 -6.29 9.59 7.60
CA VAL A 53 -5.57 10.39 8.60
C VAL A 53 -4.96 9.44 9.62
N ALA A 54 -3.69 9.66 9.93
CA ALA A 54 -3.02 8.96 11.02
C ALA A 54 -3.25 9.71 12.32
N LEU A 55 -3.70 9.00 13.33
CA LEU A 55 -3.80 9.50 14.69
C LEU A 55 -2.69 8.88 15.54
N VAL A 56 -2.12 9.68 16.42
CA VAL A 56 -1.20 9.25 17.48
C VAL A 56 -1.83 9.61 18.81
N ASP A 57 -2.16 8.59 19.61
CA ASP A 57 -2.86 8.76 20.89
C ASP A 57 -4.11 9.68 20.73
N GLY A 58 -4.89 9.46 19.64
CA GLY A 58 -6.10 10.18 19.29
C GLY A 58 -5.89 11.57 18.65
N LYS A 59 -4.65 12.04 18.45
CA LYS A 59 -4.35 13.34 17.84
C LYS A 59 -3.96 13.19 16.38
N PRO A 60 -4.47 14.02 15.45
CA PRO A 60 -4.06 14.00 14.05
C PRO A 60 -2.55 14.26 13.91
N ALA A 61 -1.83 13.33 13.28
CA ALA A 61 -0.38 13.34 13.18
C ALA A 61 0.13 13.32 11.72
N GLY A 62 -0.77 13.16 10.75
CA GLY A 62 -0.45 13.16 9.34
C GLY A 62 -1.60 12.62 8.50
N TYR A 63 -1.41 12.63 7.20
CA TYR A 63 -2.35 12.00 6.26
C TYR A 63 -1.62 11.22 5.19
N VAL A 64 -2.32 10.24 4.63
CA VAL A 64 -1.91 9.53 3.42
C VAL A 64 -3.12 9.35 2.51
N GLY A 65 -2.90 9.42 1.22
CA GLY A 65 -3.93 9.16 0.21
C GLY A 65 -3.31 8.65 -1.08
N VAL A 66 -4.15 8.16 -1.99
CA VAL A 66 -3.74 7.70 -3.31
C VAL A 66 -4.67 8.30 -4.34
N ILE A 67 -4.10 9.12 -5.23
CA ILE A 67 -4.80 9.75 -6.36
C ILE A 67 -4.08 9.34 -7.64
N GLU A 68 -4.81 8.71 -8.54
CA GLU A 68 -4.24 8.20 -9.80
C GLU A 68 -3.02 7.28 -9.56
N ASP A 69 -3.14 6.37 -8.59
CA ASP A 69 -2.09 5.48 -8.11
C ASP A 69 -0.87 6.18 -7.47
N ASP A 70 -0.84 7.52 -7.38
CA ASP A 70 0.25 8.29 -6.77
C ASP A 70 -0.02 8.53 -5.27
N ILE A 71 0.91 8.10 -4.43
CA ILE A 71 0.83 8.23 -2.97
C ILE A 71 1.07 9.68 -2.55
N ARG A 72 0.11 10.24 -1.85
CA ARG A 72 0.16 11.56 -1.22
C ARG A 72 0.32 11.38 0.29
N VAL A 73 1.46 11.73 0.85
CA VAL A 73 1.73 11.54 2.28
C VAL A 73 2.38 12.77 2.87
N CYS A 74 1.93 13.14 4.07
CA CYS A 74 2.58 14.16 4.88
C CYS A 74 2.43 13.82 6.37
N THR A 75 3.55 13.86 7.10
CA THR A 75 3.59 13.74 8.56
C THR A 75 3.68 15.14 9.16
N HIS A 76 2.81 15.44 10.13
CA HIS A 76 2.87 16.67 10.87
C HIS A 76 4.25 16.83 11.52
N PRO A 77 4.88 18.03 11.46
CA PRO A 77 6.24 18.25 11.94
C PRO A 77 6.50 17.76 13.37
N ASP A 78 5.55 17.95 14.28
CA ASP A 78 5.69 17.57 15.69
C ASP A 78 5.70 16.04 15.91
N PHE A 79 5.32 15.26 14.89
CA PHE A 79 5.30 13.80 14.91
C PHE A 79 6.34 13.17 13.96
N GLN A 80 7.19 13.97 13.33
CA GLN A 80 8.29 13.46 12.52
C GLN A 80 9.32 12.72 13.39
N GLY A 81 10.02 11.76 12.80
CA GLY A 81 10.98 10.92 13.55
C GLY A 81 10.35 9.86 14.44
N MET A 82 9.03 9.88 14.66
CA MET A 82 8.30 8.93 15.53
C MET A 82 7.77 7.69 14.79
N GLY A 83 8.10 7.52 13.51
CA GLY A 83 7.65 6.37 12.71
C GLY A 83 6.29 6.52 12.05
N VAL A 84 5.59 7.65 12.23
CA VAL A 84 4.23 7.90 11.71
C VAL A 84 4.19 7.80 10.17
N GLY A 85 5.16 8.39 9.47
CA GLY A 85 5.24 8.30 8.01
C GLY A 85 5.38 6.86 7.52
N LYS A 86 6.22 6.06 8.17
CA LYS A 86 6.39 4.64 7.85
C LYS A 86 5.12 3.83 8.12
N PHE A 87 4.44 4.10 9.23
CA PHE A 87 3.15 3.51 9.56
C PHE A 87 2.12 3.82 8.46
N MET A 88 1.95 5.11 8.10
CA MET A 88 1.00 5.53 7.06
C MET A 88 1.25 4.86 5.71
N ILE A 89 2.51 4.76 5.27
CA ILE A 89 2.83 4.13 3.98
C ILE A 89 2.56 2.64 4.02
N ASN A 90 2.89 1.94 5.10
CA ASN A 90 2.63 0.51 5.22
C ASN A 90 1.12 0.22 5.18
N GLU A 91 0.32 0.95 5.95
CA GLU A 91 -1.14 0.82 5.93
C GLU A 91 -1.74 1.23 4.58
N CYS A 92 -1.20 2.26 3.94
CA CYS A 92 -1.58 2.67 2.59
C CYS A 92 -1.41 1.51 1.60
N MET A 93 -0.29 0.79 1.64
CA MET A 93 -0.02 -0.34 0.75
C MET A 93 -0.93 -1.54 1.01
N ASN A 94 -1.50 -1.68 2.20
CA ASN A 94 -2.53 -2.68 2.50
C ASN A 94 -3.85 -2.34 1.79
N ILE A 95 -4.17 -1.04 1.66
CA ILE A 95 -5.41 -0.56 1.04
C ILE A 95 -5.23 -0.44 -0.49
N TRP A 96 -4.10 0.11 -0.95
CA TRP A 96 -3.78 0.39 -2.37
C TRP A 96 -2.46 -0.26 -2.78
N PRO A 97 -2.43 -1.59 -2.98
CA PRO A 97 -1.18 -2.35 -3.14
C PRO A 97 -0.42 -2.11 -4.45
N THR A 98 -1.02 -1.39 -5.41
CA THR A 98 -0.40 -1.04 -6.70
C THR A 98 0.13 0.38 -6.74
N ALA A 99 -0.11 1.17 -5.68
CA ALA A 99 0.28 2.57 -5.64
C ALA A 99 1.80 2.74 -5.74
N TYR A 100 2.21 3.83 -6.37
CA TYR A 100 3.61 4.25 -6.49
C TYR A 100 3.81 5.62 -5.83
N ALA A 101 5.06 5.99 -5.62
CA ALA A 101 5.37 7.31 -5.09
C ALA A 101 6.10 8.16 -6.13
N LYS A 102 5.70 9.43 -6.20
CA LYS A 102 6.32 10.47 -6.99
C LYS A 102 6.92 11.52 -6.06
N VAL A 103 8.23 11.64 -6.08
CA VAL A 103 9.00 12.49 -5.15
C VAL A 103 9.74 13.57 -5.92
N LYS A 104 9.64 14.84 -5.50
CA LYS A 104 10.42 15.94 -6.07
C LYS A 104 11.93 15.67 -5.94
N HIS A 105 12.72 16.02 -6.95
CA HIS A 105 14.18 16.09 -6.80
C HIS A 105 14.53 16.97 -5.61
N GLY A 106 15.51 16.52 -4.80
CA GLY A 106 15.94 17.22 -3.60
C GLY A 106 15.10 16.95 -2.34
N ASN A 107 13.93 16.28 -2.44
CA ASN A 107 13.18 15.86 -1.26
C ASN A 107 13.73 14.54 -0.70
N GLU A 108 14.92 14.64 -0.07
CA GLU A 108 15.60 13.48 0.51
C GLU A 108 14.80 12.79 1.62
N ALA A 109 14.02 13.56 2.40
CA ALA A 109 13.23 13.03 3.49
C ALA A 109 12.18 12.03 2.97
N SER A 110 11.44 12.40 1.91
CA SER A 110 10.48 11.51 1.26
C SER A 110 11.18 10.31 0.60
N SER A 111 12.31 10.52 -0.09
CA SER A 111 13.06 9.43 -0.70
C SER A 111 13.52 8.40 0.36
N LYS A 112 14.12 8.85 1.45
CA LYS A 112 14.53 7.99 2.57
C LYS A 112 13.33 7.25 3.18
N LEU A 113 12.20 7.93 3.33
CA LEU A 113 10.98 7.34 3.87
C LEU A 113 10.48 6.19 2.99
N PHE A 114 10.31 6.39 1.67
CA PHE A 114 9.85 5.34 0.77
C PHE A 114 10.84 4.18 0.69
N LEU A 115 12.14 4.43 0.59
CA LEU A 115 13.17 3.39 0.63
C LEU A 115 13.09 2.56 1.92
N SER A 116 12.89 3.23 3.08
CA SER A 116 12.74 2.53 4.38
C SER A 116 11.49 1.67 4.47
N CYS A 117 10.48 1.93 3.62
CA CYS A 117 9.25 1.14 3.50
C CYS A 117 9.38 0.01 2.46
N GLY A 118 10.57 -0.19 1.87
CA GLY A 118 10.82 -1.25 0.89
C GLY A 118 10.39 -0.90 -0.53
N PHE A 119 10.23 0.39 -0.83
CA PHE A 119 10.12 0.86 -2.22
C PHE A 119 11.52 0.91 -2.84
N GLU A 120 11.57 0.75 -4.15
CA GLU A 120 12.78 0.87 -4.96
C GLU A 120 12.57 1.97 -6.01
N MET A 121 13.64 2.64 -6.39
CA MET A 121 13.56 3.64 -7.46
C MET A 121 13.29 2.93 -8.78
N SER A 122 12.19 3.28 -9.42
CA SER A 122 11.73 2.66 -10.67
C SER A 122 11.90 3.54 -11.90
N GLY A 123 12.26 4.81 -11.71
CA GLY A 123 12.49 5.75 -12.79
C GLY A 123 12.71 7.17 -12.29
N THR A 124 13.04 8.05 -13.21
CA THR A 124 13.20 9.49 -12.97
C THR A 124 12.87 10.27 -14.24
N ASP A 125 12.42 11.49 -14.09
CA ASP A 125 12.35 12.52 -15.13
C ASP A 125 13.02 13.82 -14.65
N ASP A 126 12.89 14.93 -15.37
CA ASP A 126 13.55 16.20 -15.05
C ASP A 126 13.13 16.81 -13.69
N LYS A 127 11.98 16.39 -13.16
CA LYS A 127 11.37 16.98 -11.95
C LYS A 127 11.22 16.00 -10.81
N PHE A 128 11.11 14.70 -11.09
CA PHE A 128 10.65 13.71 -10.14
C PHE A 128 11.45 12.42 -10.17
N LEU A 129 11.56 11.80 -8.99
CA LEU A 129 11.95 10.42 -8.78
C LEU A 129 10.69 9.59 -8.59
N TYR A 130 10.64 8.42 -9.19
CA TYR A 130 9.53 7.48 -9.08
C TYR A 130 9.96 6.26 -8.26
N TYR A 131 9.15 5.90 -7.29
CA TYR A 131 9.40 4.76 -6.41
C TYR A 131 8.23 3.78 -6.51
N ARG A 132 8.54 2.51 -6.64
CA ARG A 132 7.56 1.41 -6.60
C ARG A 132 7.99 0.41 -5.55
N LYS A 133 7.01 -0.10 -4.84
CA LYS A 133 7.22 -1.28 -4.01
C LYS A 133 6.91 -2.47 -4.91
N GLU A 134 7.96 -3.13 -5.40
CA GLU A 134 7.71 -4.45 -5.96
C GLU A 134 7.01 -5.26 -4.87
N LYS A 135 5.84 -5.82 -5.19
CA LYS A 135 5.41 -7.00 -4.44
C LYS A 135 6.59 -7.95 -4.59
N LYS A 136 7.44 -8.06 -3.56
CA LYS A 136 8.24 -9.27 -3.41
C LYS A 136 7.18 -10.36 -3.34
N MET A 137 6.86 -10.91 -4.51
CA MET A 137 6.27 -12.22 -4.58
C MET A 137 7.33 -13.06 -3.87
N VAL A 138 7.16 -13.22 -2.55
CA VAL A 138 7.86 -14.30 -1.85
C VAL A 138 7.75 -15.43 -2.83
N SER A 139 8.90 -15.97 -3.26
CA SER A 139 8.90 -17.08 -4.19
C SER A 139 8.09 -18.17 -3.52
N LEU A 140 6.77 -18.10 -3.70
CA LEU A 140 5.79 -19.07 -3.19
C LEU A 140 6.28 -20.47 -3.57
N LYS A 141 6.97 -20.57 -4.71
CA LYS A 141 7.47 -21.81 -5.25
C LYS A 141 8.46 -22.50 -4.32
N SER A 142 9.43 -21.80 -3.72
CA SER A 142 10.44 -22.43 -2.87
C SER A 142 9.92 -22.79 -1.48
N SER A 143 9.06 -21.98 -0.89
CA SER A 143 8.47 -22.27 0.42
C SER A 143 7.31 -23.28 0.36
N ILE A 144 6.61 -23.37 -0.78
CA ILE A 144 5.52 -24.33 -0.99
C ILE A 144 6.08 -25.71 -1.30
N ILE A 145 7.12 -25.83 -2.13
CA ILE A 145 7.74 -27.13 -2.47
C ILE A 145 8.27 -27.83 -1.23
N GLN A 146 8.72 -27.07 -0.20
CA GLN A 146 9.16 -27.64 1.07
C GLN A 146 8.02 -28.25 1.91
N LYS A 147 6.76 -27.94 1.60
CA LYS A 147 5.58 -28.39 2.34
C LYS A 147 4.91 -29.65 1.79
N GLY A 148 5.43 -30.24 0.72
CA GLY A 148 4.89 -31.43 0.09
C GLY A 148 4.41 -31.21 -1.35
N ARG A 149 4.11 -32.31 -2.06
CA ARG A 149 3.71 -32.24 -3.47
C ARG A 149 2.30 -31.67 -3.65
N TYR A 150 1.40 -32.00 -2.76
CA TYR A 150 0.01 -31.53 -2.81
C TYR A 150 -0.31 -30.75 -1.54
N VAL A 151 -0.94 -29.59 -1.72
CA VAL A 151 -1.34 -28.70 -0.61
C VAL A 151 -2.74 -28.16 -0.85
N SER A 152 -3.42 -27.73 0.20
CA SER A 152 -4.62 -26.90 0.07
C SER A 152 -4.24 -25.45 0.12
N GLN A 153 -4.81 -24.63 -0.78
CA GLN A 153 -4.60 -23.19 -0.85
C GLN A 153 -5.91 -22.45 -0.65
N ILE A 154 -5.91 -21.45 0.22
CA ILE A 154 -7.03 -20.51 0.37
C ILE A 154 -6.57 -19.18 -0.18
N LEU A 155 -7.19 -18.71 -1.24
CA LEU A 155 -6.93 -17.40 -1.84
C LEU A 155 -7.92 -16.39 -1.29
N HIS A 156 -7.41 -15.30 -0.75
CA HIS A 156 -8.18 -14.17 -0.26
C HIS A 156 -8.14 -13.06 -1.32
N PHE A 157 -9.29 -12.66 -1.81
CA PHE A 157 -9.42 -11.64 -2.84
C PHE A 157 -9.68 -10.26 -2.26
N VAL A 158 -9.30 -9.22 -3.02
CA VAL A 158 -9.48 -7.80 -2.66
C VAL A 158 -10.94 -7.47 -2.30
N GLY A 159 -11.92 -8.16 -2.88
CA GLY A 159 -13.35 -8.00 -2.58
C GLY A 159 -13.83 -8.72 -1.31
N GLY A 160 -12.95 -9.33 -0.52
CA GLY A 160 -13.30 -10.09 0.69
C GLY A 160 -13.74 -11.54 0.40
N GLU A 161 -13.84 -11.94 -0.86
CA GLU A 161 -14.12 -13.32 -1.26
C GLU A 161 -12.94 -14.23 -0.91
N LYS A 162 -13.24 -15.46 -0.49
CA LYS A 162 -12.26 -16.52 -0.28
C LYS A 162 -12.57 -17.71 -1.17
N ARG A 163 -11.54 -18.29 -1.76
CA ARG A 163 -11.66 -19.56 -2.53
C ARG A 163 -10.64 -20.56 -2.06
N THR A 164 -11.10 -21.76 -1.78
CA THR A 164 -10.25 -22.88 -1.38
C THR A 164 -10.02 -23.81 -2.58
N PHE A 165 -8.76 -24.14 -2.81
CA PHE A 165 -8.33 -25.11 -3.81
C PHE A 165 -7.60 -26.24 -3.09
N ASN A 166 -8.15 -27.45 -3.14
CA ASN A 166 -7.55 -28.62 -2.52
C ASN A 166 -6.69 -29.38 -3.53
N ASN A 167 -5.70 -30.12 -3.02
CA ASN A 167 -4.82 -30.97 -3.83
C ASN A 167 -4.10 -30.21 -4.97
N VAL A 168 -3.63 -28.99 -4.69
CA VAL A 168 -2.83 -28.19 -5.63
C VAL A 168 -1.46 -28.84 -5.77
N ASP A 169 -1.05 -29.20 -7.00
CA ASP A 169 0.32 -29.67 -7.26
C ASP A 169 1.30 -28.50 -7.18
N THR A 170 2.13 -28.49 -6.15
CA THR A 170 3.10 -27.43 -5.89
C THR A 170 4.13 -27.27 -7.00
N HIS A 171 4.42 -28.33 -7.77
CA HIS A 171 5.36 -28.30 -8.91
C HIS A 171 4.74 -27.65 -10.16
N SER A 172 3.41 -27.60 -10.24
CA SER A 172 2.69 -26.99 -11.37
C SER A 172 2.59 -25.46 -11.27
N ILE A 173 2.89 -24.88 -10.10
CA ILE A 173 2.72 -23.45 -9.85
C ILE A 173 3.66 -22.63 -10.73
N LYS A 174 3.07 -21.79 -11.59
CA LYS A 174 3.77 -20.84 -12.45
C LYS A 174 3.30 -19.44 -12.13
N GLN A 175 4.23 -18.59 -11.74
CA GLN A 175 4.00 -17.19 -11.43
C GLN A 175 4.22 -16.32 -12.67
N GLY A 176 3.43 -15.24 -12.80
CA GLY A 176 3.50 -14.28 -13.89
C GLY A 176 2.46 -13.19 -13.68
N GLN A 177 1.94 -12.61 -14.73
CA GLN A 177 0.77 -11.72 -14.65
C GLN A 177 -0.47 -12.43 -14.09
N PHE A 178 -0.50 -13.75 -14.27
CA PHE A 178 -1.46 -14.68 -13.67
C PHE A 178 -0.69 -15.82 -13.03
N THR A 179 -0.96 -16.12 -11.77
CA THR A 179 -0.50 -17.36 -11.15
C THR A 179 -1.35 -18.51 -11.69
N LYS A 180 -0.68 -19.53 -12.22
CA LYS A 180 -1.29 -20.75 -12.74
C LYS A 180 -0.87 -21.94 -11.90
N PHE A 181 -1.78 -22.83 -11.60
CA PHE A 181 -1.48 -24.09 -10.95
C PHE A 181 -2.49 -25.18 -11.35
N GLU A 182 -2.08 -26.42 -11.21
CA GLU A 182 -2.93 -27.59 -11.47
C GLU A 182 -3.29 -28.28 -10.16
N THR A 183 -4.49 -28.82 -10.10
CA THR A 183 -4.94 -29.69 -9.02
C THR A 183 -4.73 -31.14 -9.41
N LYS A 184 -4.73 -32.06 -8.43
CA LYS A 184 -4.48 -33.50 -8.63
C LYS A 184 -5.45 -34.16 -9.63
N ASP A 185 -6.67 -33.60 -9.77
CA ASP A 185 -7.68 -34.01 -10.72
C ASP A 185 -7.48 -33.43 -12.14
N GLY A 186 -6.34 -32.75 -12.39
CA GLY A 186 -5.99 -32.20 -13.69
C GLY A 186 -6.62 -30.83 -14.01
N ARG A 187 -7.29 -30.22 -13.05
CA ARG A 187 -7.89 -28.88 -13.27
C ARG A 187 -6.82 -27.80 -13.26
N LEU A 188 -6.72 -27.04 -14.35
CA LEU A 188 -5.89 -25.86 -14.44
C LEU A 188 -6.61 -24.63 -13.88
N VAL A 189 -6.01 -23.97 -12.90
CA VAL A 189 -6.50 -22.73 -12.29
C VAL A 189 -5.60 -21.57 -12.70
N MET A 190 -6.22 -20.46 -13.08
CA MET A 190 -5.52 -19.21 -13.38
C MET A 190 -6.08 -18.11 -12.47
N VAL A 191 -5.21 -17.45 -11.73
CA VAL A 191 -5.58 -16.40 -10.78
C VAL A 191 -4.88 -15.10 -11.18
N ASN A 192 -5.63 -14.01 -11.27
CA ASN A 192 -5.04 -12.70 -11.47
C ASN A 192 -4.45 -12.23 -10.13
N ASP A 193 -3.12 -12.16 -10.06
CA ASP A 193 -2.39 -11.83 -8.85
C ASP A 193 -2.72 -10.43 -8.29
N LYS A 194 -3.18 -9.53 -9.15
CA LYS A 194 -3.63 -8.18 -8.73
C LYS A 194 -4.86 -8.22 -7.83
N ASN A 195 -5.65 -9.27 -7.91
CA ASN A 195 -6.89 -9.41 -7.14
C ASN A 195 -6.73 -10.28 -5.88
N VAL A 196 -5.53 -10.77 -5.60
CA VAL A 196 -5.25 -11.63 -4.44
C VAL A 196 -4.51 -10.84 -3.38
N LEU A 197 -5.07 -10.80 -2.16
CA LEU A 197 -4.45 -10.14 -1.00
C LEU A 197 -3.40 -11.04 -0.34
N CYS A 198 -3.76 -12.31 -0.10
CA CYS A 198 -2.86 -13.30 0.46
C CYS A 198 -3.28 -14.71 0.07
N ILE A 199 -2.37 -15.66 0.23
CA ILE A 199 -2.59 -17.08 0.02
C ILE A 199 -2.23 -17.80 1.32
N GLU A 200 -3.20 -18.48 1.91
CA GLU A 200 -2.96 -19.42 3.01
C GLU A 200 -2.67 -20.81 2.43
N ILE A 201 -1.67 -21.48 2.98
CA ILE A 201 -1.29 -22.83 2.55
C ILE A 201 -1.46 -23.76 3.73
N ILE A 202 -2.33 -24.74 3.54
CA ILE A 202 -2.59 -25.79 4.52
C ILE A 202 -1.92 -27.07 4.00
N THR A 203 -1.00 -27.59 4.77
CA THR A 203 -0.43 -28.93 4.57
C THR A 203 -1.31 -29.94 5.28
N GLU A 204 -1.72 -31.00 4.58
CA GLU A 204 -2.24 -32.16 5.28
C GLU A 204 -1.06 -32.76 6.08
N GLU A 205 -1.10 -32.67 7.39
CA GLU A 205 -0.23 -33.49 8.22
C GLU A 205 -0.59 -34.95 7.92
N ASN A 206 0.38 -35.72 7.45
CA ASN A 206 0.23 -37.17 7.24
C ASN A 206 -0.20 -37.79 8.58
N ASN A 207 -1.46 -38.20 8.69
CA ASN A 207 -1.91 -39.18 9.65
C ASN A 207 -1.52 -40.58 9.17
#